data_1db3c0006fd7e0af28cfd85bacd292ab
#
_entry.id   1db3c0006fd7e0af28cfd85bacd292ab
#
_cell.length_a   1.000
_cell.length_b   1.000
_cell.length_c   1.000
_cell.angle_alpha   90.00
_cell.angle_beta   90.00
_cell.angle_gamma   90.00
#
_symmetry.space_group_name_H-M   'P 1'
#
loop_
_entity.id
_entity.type
_entity.pdbx_description
1 polymer ?
#
loop_
_entity_poly.entity_id
_entity_poly.type
_entity_poly.pdbx_seq_one_letter_code
_entity_poly.pdbx_strand_id
1 'polypeptide(L)'
;MQYESIEVIIQDSENGTIYNVSNIVKKIDTSKPIDSSAGKCQLVLDINVNKIKINMGSTVSFKVKQNGKTYGKFFGYVFSASPENNGNDLNITAYDQLRYLKNNESYVLTGMTLQSLIRLIGNNFQLRLGTIEGNNYILPERVEDNKALGDIIQRAIDFTLQGTATQYIIRDEFGYLCCRNVAKLVTNVIIGDNSLLKSYSFKEDIDNDTYNAIKLYKDNEDTGKREVYIAKDSNNQKRWGVLQMYQSLDENYTDAQAREKASQMLSLYNRVQRTLTLECKGVLDLEPGSGVRLNITSIPGKVLNQNALITKIEDTYQNGIHTMKLEVMFEWLV
;
A
#
# COMPACT_ATOMS: atom_id res chain seq x y z
N MET A 1 -20.79 -6.20 -6.97
CA MET A 1 -22.09 -5.76 -6.37
C MET A 1 -22.65 -4.63 -7.24
N GLN A 2 -23.96 -4.46 -7.31
CA GLN A 2 -24.57 -3.39 -8.09
C GLN A 2 -24.55 -2.08 -7.28
N TYR A 3 -24.27 -0.95 -7.93
CA TYR A 3 -24.34 0.38 -7.35
C TYR A 3 -25.49 1.19 -8.00
N GLU A 4 -25.97 2.24 -7.30
CA GLU A 4 -27.08 3.09 -7.78
C GLU A 4 -26.59 4.08 -8.85
N SER A 5 -25.51 4.76 -8.58
CA SER A 5 -24.91 5.74 -9.49
C SER A 5 -23.43 5.98 -9.17
N ILE A 6 -22.73 6.51 -10.16
CA ILE A 6 -21.39 7.07 -9.99
C ILE A 6 -21.44 8.57 -10.28
N GLU A 7 -20.57 9.31 -9.60
CA GLU A 7 -20.29 10.72 -9.87
C GLU A 7 -18.80 10.84 -10.19
N VAL A 8 -18.48 11.32 -11.39
CA VAL A 8 -17.11 11.61 -11.80
C VAL A 8 -17.03 13.06 -12.24
N ILE A 9 -16.25 13.84 -11.48
CA ILE A 9 -16.03 15.26 -11.75
C ILE A 9 -14.56 15.46 -12.07
N ILE A 10 -14.28 16.16 -13.17
CA ILE A 10 -12.95 16.61 -13.54
C ILE A 10 -12.94 18.13 -13.53
N GLN A 11 -12.01 18.73 -12.78
CA GLN A 11 -11.79 20.17 -12.81
C GLN A 11 -10.49 20.48 -13.53
N ASP A 12 -10.59 21.24 -14.61
CA ASP A 12 -9.48 21.61 -15.44
C ASP A 12 -8.48 22.50 -14.67
N SER A 13 -7.19 22.19 -14.80
CA SER A 13 -6.10 22.85 -14.08
C SER A 13 -5.74 24.24 -14.61
N GLU A 14 -6.04 24.52 -15.90
CA GLU A 14 -5.66 25.77 -16.55
C GLU A 14 -6.74 26.85 -16.39
N ASN A 15 -8.01 26.46 -16.60
CA ASN A 15 -9.12 27.40 -16.66
C ASN A 15 -10.18 27.19 -15.55
N GLY A 16 -10.03 26.16 -14.71
CA GLY A 16 -10.94 25.85 -13.62
C GLY A 16 -12.29 25.29 -14.05
N THR A 17 -12.51 25.02 -15.34
CA THR A 17 -13.76 24.47 -15.84
C THR A 17 -14.05 23.11 -15.19
N ILE A 18 -15.29 22.93 -14.74
CA ILE A 18 -15.76 21.71 -14.11
C ILE A 18 -16.53 20.88 -15.12
N TYR A 19 -16.08 19.66 -15.39
CA TYR A 19 -16.75 18.69 -16.24
C TYR A 19 -17.37 17.59 -15.38
N ASN A 20 -18.69 17.44 -15.45
CA ASN A 20 -19.35 16.23 -14.96
C ASN A 20 -19.36 15.19 -16.09
N VAL A 21 -18.48 14.21 -15.97
CA VAL A 21 -18.29 13.17 -17.01
C VAL A 21 -18.99 11.86 -16.67
N SER A 22 -19.79 11.81 -15.61
CA SER A 22 -20.43 10.59 -15.09
C SER A 22 -21.17 9.77 -16.16
N ASN A 23 -21.86 10.46 -17.09
CA ASN A 23 -22.70 9.81 -18.10
C ASN A 23 -21.91 9.28 -19.32
N ILE A 24 -20.63 9.64 -19.45
CA ILE A 24 -19.76 9.19 -20.55
C ILE A 24 -18.66 8.23 -20.08
N VAL A 25 -18.68 7.84 -18.81
CA VAL A 25 -17.74 6.85 -18.26
C VAL A 25 -18.13 5.46 -18.75
N LYS A 26 -17.22 4.79 -19.46
CA LYS A 26 -17.35 3.39 -19.86
C LYS A 26 -16.84 2.44 -18.79
N LYS A 27 -15.72 2.80 -18.13
CA LYS A 27 -15.04 1.98 -17.14
C LYS A 27 -14.23 2.84 -16.18
N ILE A 28 -14.15 2.41 -14.92
CA ILE A 28 -13.23 2.93 -13.92
C ILE A 28 -12.49 1.75 -13.30
N ASP A 29 -11.17 1.80 -13.30
CA ASP A 29 -10.31 0.90 -12.54
C ASP A 29 -9.55 1.72 -11.51
N THR A 30 -9.56 1.30 -10.26
CA THR A 30 -8.70 1.87 -9.21
C THR A 30 -7.77 0.81 -8.65
N SER A 31 -6.59 1.22 -8.23
CA SER A 31 -5.60 0.35 -7.58
C SER A 31 -4.95 1.11 -6.45
N LYS A 32 -5.08 0.61 -5.23
CA LYS A 32 -4.55 1.22 -4.01
C LYS A 32 -3.77 0.19 -3.22
N PRO A 33 -2.45 0.30 -3.11
CA PRO A 33 -1.62 -0.54 -2.25
C PRO A 33 -1.46 0.05 -0.85
N ILE A 34 -0.94 -0.75 0.08
CA ILE A 34 -0.65 -0.35 1.48
C ILE A 34 0.76 0.25 1.65
N ASP A 35 1.64 0.07 0.69
CA ASP A 35 3.08 0.31 0.77
C ASP A 35 3.50 1.77 0.53
N SER A 36 2.68 2.72 0.89
CA SER A 36 2.93 4.16 0.66
C SER A 36 3.00 4.58 -0.81
N SER A 37 2.77 3.66 -1.75
CA SER A 37 2.66 3.99 -3.17
C SER A 37 1.35 4.68 -3.48
N ALA A 38 1.35 5.49 -4.53
CA ALA A 38 0.17 6.22 -4.95
C ALA A 38 -0.97 5.30 -5.39
N GLY A 39 -2.16 5.61 -4.92
CA GLY A 39 -3.39 5.08 -5.51
C GLY A 39 -3.53 5.59 -6.94
N LYS A 40 -3.92 4.68 -7.84
CA LYS A 40 -4.11 4.94 -9.27
C LYS A 40 -5.58 4.83 -9.62
N CYS A 41 -6.07 5.74 -10.45
CA CYS A 41 -7.40 5.66 -11.07
C CYS A 41 -7.23 5.75 -12.58
N GLN A 42 -7.82 4.80 -13.30
CA GLN A 42 -7.90 4.78 -14.75
C GLN A 42 -9.37 4.94 -15.17
N LEU A 43 -9.63 5.94 -15.99
CA LEU A 43 -10.97 6.22 -16.53
C LEU A 43 -10.96 5.99 -18.03
N VAL A 44 -11.98 5.34 -18.54
CA VAL A 44 -12.27 5.25 -19.98
C VAL A 44 -13.55 6.04 -20.23
N LEU A 45 -13.44 7.15 -20.94
CA LEU A 45 -14.56 8.04 -21.29
C LEU A 45 -14.93 7.86 -22.75
N ASP A 46 -16.22 7.84 -23.06
CA ASP A 46 -16.75 7.93 -24.41
C ASP A 46 -16.82 9.40 -24.84
N ILE A 47 -15.96 9.81 -25.76
CA ILE A 47 -15.89 11.20 -26.23
C ILE A 47 -16.40 11.38 -27.67
N ASN A 48 -17.09 10.36 -28.23
CA ASN A 48 -17.64 10.42 -29.56
C ASN A 48 -18.53 11.66 -29.80
N VAL A 49 -19.27 12.06 -28.76
CA VAL A 49 -20.31 13.12 -28.87
C VAL A 49 -19.75 14.47 -28.38
N ASN A 50 -18.81 14.46 -27.44
CA ASN A 50 -18.28 15.68 -26.82
C ASN A 50 -16.74 15.63 -26.78
N LYS A 51 -16.09 16.45 -27.60
CA LYS A 51 -14.65 16.62 -27.54
C LYS A 51 -14.28 17.37 -26.26
N ILE A 52 -13.90 16.62 -25.22
CA ILE A 52 -13.40 17.18 -23.97
C ILE A 52 -11.87 17.20 -24.05
N LYS A 53 -11.27 18.36 -23.79
CA LYS A 53 -9.82 18.49 -23.58
C LYS A 53 -9.55 18.47 -22.08
N ILE A 54 -8.73 17.55 -21.63
CA ILE A 54 -8.30 17.45 -20.23
C ILE A 54 -6.83 17.79 -20.17
N ASN A 55 -6.49 18.81 -19.39
CA ASN A 55 -5.11 19.24 -19.17
C ASN A 55 -4.46 18.42 -18.03
N MET A 56 -3.14 18.25 -18.11
CA MET A 56 -2.38 17.58 -17.04
C MET A 56 -2.46 18.38 -15.74
N GLY A 57 -2.52 17.69 -14.60
CA GLY A 57 -2.73 18.32 -13.30
C GLY A 57 -4.19 18.64 -12.97
N SER A 58 -5.14 18.45 -13.90
CA SER A 58 -6.58 18.54 -13.61
C SER A 58 -6.96 17.59 -12.50
N THR A 59 -7.87 17.99 -11.60
CA THR A 59 -8.32 17.10 -10.52
C THR A 59 -9.39 16.13 -11.01
N VAL A 60 -9.37 14.92 -10.47
CA VAL A 60 -10.40 13.90 -10.67
C VAL A 60 -11.01 13.53 -9.32
N SER A 61 -12.32 13.62 -9.20
CA SER A 61 -13.09 13.15 -8.05
C SER A 61 -14.05 12.07 -8.50
N PHE A 62 -13.97 10.89 -7.87
CA PHE A 62 -14.84 9.75 -8.15
C PHE A 62 -15.58 9.31 -6.90
N LYS A 63 -16.91 9.30 -6.97
CA LYS A 63 -17.79 8.87 -5.88
C LYS A 63 -18.78 7.82 -6.37
N VAL A 64 -19.20 6.95 -5.48
CA VAL A 64 -20.20 5.90 -5.74
C VAL A 64 -21.34 6.03 -4.75
N LYS A 65 -22.57 5.94 -5.24
CA LYS A 65 -23.76 5.88 -4.39
C LYS A 65 -24.31 4.46 -4.36
N GLN A 66 -24.57 3.98 -3.15
CA GLN A 66 -25.16 2.67 -2.88
C GLN A 66 -25.96 2.70 -1.59
N ASN A 67 -27.17 2.13 -1.61
CA ASN A 67 -28.11 2.10 -0.48
C ASN A 67 -28.35 3.50 0.13
N GLY A 68 -28.47 4.51 -0.72
CA GLY A 68 -28.68 5.89 -0.33
C GLY A 68 -27.43 6.61 0.25
N LYS A 69 -26.33 5.91 0.49
CA LYS A 69 -25.07 6.46 1.01
C LYS A 69 -24.11 6.73 -0.15
N THR A 70 -23.38 7.84 -0.06
CA THR A 70 -22.34 8.22 -1.02
C THR A 70 -20.96 7.96 -0.43
N TYR A 71 -20.11 7.29 -1.20
CA TYR A 71 -18.74 6.93 -0.85
C TYR A 71 -17.76 7.65 -1.77
N GLY A 72 -16.85 8.43 -1.20
CA GLY A 72 -15.70 8.98 -1.93
C GLY A 72 -14.68 7.86 -2.17
N LYS A 73 -14.49 7.47 -3.42
CA LYS A 73 -13.60 6.34 -3.76
C LYS A 73 -12.22 6.77 -4.25
N PHE A 74 -12.14 7.92 -4.91
CA PHE A 74 -10.87 8.45 -5.40
C PHE A 74 -10.93 9.97 -5.52
N PHE A 75 -9.85 10.62 -5.13
CA PHE A 75 -9.54 12.01 -5.47
C PHE A 75 -8.06 12.09 -5.83
N GLY A 76 -7.74 12.70 -6.95
CA GLY A 76 -6.35 12.81 -7.40
C GLY A 76 -6.19 13.73 -8.59
N TYR A 77 -5.05 13.60 -9.27
CA TYR A 77 -4.63 14.50 -10.32
C TYR A 77 -4.33 13.72 -11.61
N VAL A 78 -4.70 14.27 -12.76
CA VAL A 78 -4.44 13.68 -14.07
C VAL A 78 -2.94 13.78 -14.40
N PHE A 79 -2.34 12.65 -14.71
CA PHE A 79 -0.95 12.54 -15.13
C PHE A 79 -0.81 12.13 -16.58
N SER A 80 -1.81 11.47 -17.15
CA SER A 80 -1.87 11.22 -18.59
C SER A 80 -3.30 11.16 -19.10
N ALA A 81 -3.48 11.59 -20.32
CA ALA A 81 -4.72 11.47 -21.08
C ALA A 81 -4.37 11.09 -22.52
N SER A 82 -4.88 9.97 -23.01
CA SER A 82 -4.60 9.47 -24.36
C SER A 82 -5.90 9.12 -25.10
N PRO A 83 -6.15 9.70 -26.26
CA PRO A 83 -7.22 9.24 -27.14
C PRO A 83 -6.90 7.85 -27.69
N GLU A 84 -7.89 6.98 -27.70
CA GLU A 84 -7.84 5.64 -28.28
C GLU A 84 -9.06 5.40 -29.18
N ASN A 85 -9.10 4.23 -29.82
CA ASN A 85 -10.22 3.81 -30.64
C ASN A 85 -10.61 4.86 -31.70
N ASN A 86 -9.63 5.33 -32.49
CA ASN A 86 -9.78 6.39 -33.51
C ASN A 86 -10.31 7.72 -32.94
N GLY A 87 -10.01 8.00 -31.65
CA GLY A 87 -10.43 9.22 -30.96
C GLY A 87 -11.84 9.16 -30.39
N ASN A 88 -12.46 7.98 -30.32
CA ASN A 88 -13.79 7.80 -29.72
C ASN A 88 -13.71 7.62 -28.21
N ASP A 89 -12.61 7.10 -27.70
CA ASP A 89 -12.35 6.88 -26.28
C ASP A 89 -11.22 7.79 -25.79
N LEU A 90 -11.34 8.27 -24.56
CA LEU A 90 -10.29 8.99 -23.86
C LEU A 90 -9.90 8.21 -22.61
N ASN A 91 -8.68 7.69 -22.60
CA ASN A 91 -8.10 7.03 -21.43
C ASN A 91 -7.37 8.06 -20.57
N ILE A 92 -7.78 8.16 -19.31
CA ILE A 92 -7.19 9.06 -18.33
C ILE A 92 -6.56 8.22 -17.24
N THR A 93 -5.29 8.54 -16.90
CA THR A 93 -4.64 8.02 -15.70
C THR A 93 -4.44 9.15 -14.70
N ALA A 94 -5.03 8.96 -13.51
CA ALA A 94 -4.86 9.87 -12.38
C ALA A 94 -4.21 9.13 -11.20
N TYR A 95 -3.45 9.86 -10.40
CA TYR A 95 -2.89 9.40 -9.14
C TYR A 95 -3.37 10.28 -8.00
N ASP A 96 -3.53 9.70 -6.82
CA ASP A 96 -3.73 10.46 -5.59
C ASP A 96 -2.46 11.21 -5.19
N GLN A 97 -2.55 11.99 -4.11
CA GLN A 97 -1.42 12.83 -3.70
C GLN A 97 -0.20 12.06 -3.15
N LEU A 98 -0.34 10.76 -2.81
CA LEU A 98 0.81 9.94 -2.44
C LEU A 98 1.83 9.84 -3.59
N ARG A 99 1.43 10.16 -4.83
CA ARG A 99 2.35 10.27 -5.98
C ARG A 99 3.48 11.25 -5.73
N TYR A 100 3.24 12.29 -4.96
CA TYR A 100 4.26 13.29 -4.64
C TYR A 100 5.26 12.80 -3.59
N LEU A 101 4.99 11.72 -2.87
CA LEU A 101 5.95 11.07 -1.98
C LEU A 101 7.10 10.35 -2.71
N LYS A 102 7.06 10.30 -4.05
CA LYS A 102 8.21 9.87 -4.89
C LYS A 102 9.29 10.94 -5.06
N ASN A 103 9.04 12.18 -4.63
CA ASN A 103 10.07 13.21 -4.61
C ASN A 103 11.16 12.83 -3.60
N ASN A 104 12.40 13.14 -3.93
CA ASN A 104 13.54 12.95 -3.03
C ASN A 104 13.81 14.23 -2.23
N GLU A 105 14.28 14.04 -1.01
CA GLU A 105 14.73 15.14 -0.14
C GLU A 105 15.78 14.64 0.86
N SER A 106 16.47 15.57 1.49
CA SER A 106 17.42 15.28 2.57
C SER A 106 16.93 15.89 3.87
N TYR A 107 16.86 15.08 4.92
CA TYR A 107 16.45 15.49 6.26
C TYR A 107 17.45 15.06 7.33
N VAL A 108 17.68 15.94 8.29
CA VAL A 108 18.30 15.58 9.57
C VAL A 108 17.17 15.44 10.59
N LEU A 109 16.96 14.23 11.07
CA LEU A 109 15.85 13.85 11.93
C LEU A 109 16.34 13.70 13.37
N THR A 110 15.94 14.63 14.25
CA THR A 110 16.30 14.66 15.67
C THR A 110 15.05 14.98 16.50
N GLY A 111 14.78 14.18 17.53
CA GLY A 111 13.67 14.39 18.45
C GLY A 111 12.27 14.31 17.82
N MET A 112 12.12 13.63 16.69
CA MET A 112 10.87 13.56 15.95
C MET A 112 10.07 12.29 16.27
N THR A 113 8.73 12.42 16.27
CA THR A 113 7.79 11.30 16.24
C THR A 113 7.35 11.03 14.79
N LEU A 114 6.74 9.86 14.56
CA LEU A 114 6.12 9.55 13.26
C LEU A 114 5.14 10.65 12.80
N GLN A 115 4.30 11.13 13.71
CA GLN A 115 3.32 12.19 13.41
C GLN A 115 4.00 13.49 13.00
N SER A 116 5.03 13.94 13.75
CA SER A 116 5.72 15.20 13.46
C SER A 116 6.46 15.13 12.13
N LEU A 117 7.06 14.00 11.79
CA LEU A 117 7.71 13.78 10.51
C LEU A 117 6.72 13.83 9.33
N ILE A 118 5.59 13.12 9.43
CA ILE A 118 4.56 13.15 8.37
C ILE A 118 4.03 14.56 8.16
N ARG A 119 3.81 15.32 9.27
CA ARG A 119 3.36 16.74 9.18
C ARG A 119 4.42 17.63 8.56
N LEU A 120 5.68 17.44 8.91
CA LEU A 120 6.80 18.19 8.32
C LEU A 120 6.84 17.98 6.81
N ILE A 121 6.84 16.74 6.37
CA ILE A 121 6.86 16.38 4.94
C ILE A 121 5.62 16.91 4.22
N GLY A 122 4.43 16.69 4.80
CA GLY A 122 3.18 17.16 4.22
C GLY A 122 3.12 18.68 4.06
N ASN A 123 3.61 19.45 5.02
CA ASN A 123 3.66 20.90 4.94
C ASN A 123 4.69 21.39 3.90
N ASN A 124 5.89 20.78 3.87
CA ASN A 124 6.93 21.16 2.90
C ASN A 124 6.50 20.91 1.45
N PHE A 125 5.74 19.86 1.20
CA PHE A 125 5.27 19.49 -0.13
C PHE A 125 3.80 19.89 -0.37
N GLN A 126 3.21 20.71 0.50
CA GLN A 126 1.84 21.26 0.39
C GLN A 126 0.78 20.16 0.19
N LEU A 127 0.99 18.99 0.83
CA LEU A 127 0.03 17.91 0.80
C LEU A 127 -1.15 18.21 1.74
N ARG A 128 -2.34 17.81 1.33
CA ARG A 128 -3.54 17.96 2.17
C ARG A 128 -3.52 16.88 3.25
N LEU A 129 -3.29 17.29 4.49
CA LEU A 129 -3.22 16.38 5.63
C LEU A 129 -4.61 16.13 6.21
N GLY A 130 -4.94 14.84 6.38
CA GLY A 130 -6.11 14.38 7.10
C GLY A 130 -5.77 13.95 8.52
N THR A 131 -6.33 12.81 8.95
CA THR A 131 -6.05 12.25 10.28
C THR A 131 -4.66 11.62 10.30
N ILE A 132 -3.76 12.18 11.09
CA ILE A 132 -2.41 11.65 11.33
C ILE A 132 -2.39 11.05 12.73
N GLU A 133 -2.63 9.73 12.83
CA GLU A 133 -2.48 8.97 14.06
C GLU A 133 -1.01 8.65 14.33
N GLY A 134 -0.64 8.45 15.59
CA GLY A 134 0.71 8.09 16.02
C GLY A 134 0.75 7.94 17.53
N ASN A 135 1.95 7.79 18.06
CA ASN A 135 2.25 7.72 19.48
C ASN A 135 3.43 8.65 19.82
N ASN A 136 3.85 8.66 21.10
CA ASN A 136 4.93 9.53 21.58
C ASN A 136 6.33 8.91 21.40
N TYR A 137 6.47 7.85 20.61
CA TYR A 137 7.77 7.23 20.36
C TYR A 137 8.66 8.21 19.59
N ILE A 138 9.82 8.49 20.13
CA ILE A 138 10.83 9.31 19.47
C ILE A 138 11.64 8.41 18.54
N LEU A 139 11.63 8.76 17.27
CA LEU A 139 12.37 8.04 16.24
C LEU A 139 13.90 8.16 16.49
N PRO A 140 14.68 7.14 16.13
CA PRO A 140 16.13 7.23 16.17
C PRO A 140 16.64 8.42 15.35
N GLU A 141 17.61 9.14 15.91
CA GLU A 141 18.29 10.24 15.22
C GLU A 141 19.04 9.71 14.00
N ARG A 142 18.87 10.39 12.87
CA ARG A 142 19.48 9.98 11.61
C ARG A 142 19.47 11.06 10.55
N VAL A 143 20.33 10.89 9.57
CA VAL A 143 20.34 11.65 8.33
C VAL A 143 19.71 10.81 7.24
N GLU A 144 18.69 11.32 6.61
CA GLU A 144 18.13 10.79 5.36
C GLU A 144 18.65 11.66 4.23
N ASP A 145 19.51 11.12 3.40
CA ASP A 145 20.13 11.89 2.31
C ASP A 145 19.64 11.39 0.95
N ASN A 146 19.07 12.31 0.16
CA ASN A 146 18.54 12.04 -1.18
C ASN A 146 17.63 10.81 -1.25
N LYS A 147 16.70 10.69 -0.29
CA LYS A 147 15.74 9.58 -0.19
C LYS A 147 14.35 10.00 -0.65
N ALA A 148 13.60 9.07 -1.25
CA ALA A 148 12.20 9.31 -1.53
C ALA A 148 11.42 9.54 -0.21
N LEU A 149 10.51 10.52 -0.22
CA LEU A 149 9.72 10.88 0.96
C LEU A 149 8.91 9.68 1.50
N GLY A 150 8.38 8.85 0.60
CA GLY A 150 7.68 7.62 0.97
C GLY A 150 8.58 6.65 1.73
N ASP A 151 9.84 6.48 1.31
CA ASP A 151 10.81 5.61 1.98
C ASP A 151 11.18 6.15 3.37
N ILE A 152 11.32 7.48 3.51
CA ILE A 152 11.57 8.13 4.80
C ILE A 152 10.43 7.87 5.78
N ILE A 153 9.18 8.02 5.32
CA ILE A 153 7.98 7.76 6.14
C ILE A 153 7.88 6.26 6.46
N GLN A 154 8.10 5.37 5.48
CA GLN A 154 8.03 3.93 5.71
C GLN A 154 9.05 3.48 6.76
N ARG A 155 10.27 3.97 6.67
CA ARG A 155 11.31 3.69 7.67
C ARG A 155 10.93 4.18 9.06
N ALA A 156 10.27 5.33 9.17
CA ALA A 156 9.76 5.84 10.44
C ALA A 156 8.63 4.98 11.00
N ILE A 157 7.76 4.44 10.15
CA ILE A 157 6.73 3.45 10.52
C ILE A 157 7.39 2.19 11.06
N ASP A 158 8.42 1.67 10.38
CA ASP A 158 9.13 0.45 10.77
C ASP A 158 9.84 0.64 12.13
N PHE A 159 10.49 1.77 12.38
CA PHE A 159 11.07 2.09 13.70
C PHE A 159 9.99 2.20 14.79
N THR A 160 8.85 2.81 14.47
CA THR A 160 7.74 2.92 15.41
C THR A 160 7.19 1.54 15.77
N LEU A 161 7.03 0.66 14.76
CA LEU A 161 6.62 -0.73 14.97
C LEU A 161 7.62 -1.49 15.87
N GLN A 162 8.92 -1.39 15.57
CA GLN A 162 9.98 -2.04 16.37
C GLN A 162 10.01 -1.54 17.81
N GLY A 163 9.83 -0.22 18.02
CA GLY A 163 9.92 0.39 19.36
C GLY A 163 8.66 0.25 20.19
N THR A 164 7.48 0.03 19.59
CA THR A 164 6.19 0.10 20.31
C THR A 164 5.22 -1.05 20.00
N ALA A 165 5.60 -1.97 19.11
CA ALA A 165 4.72 -3.01 18.57
C ALA A 165 3.40 -2.48 17.98
N THR A 166 3.37 -1.19 17.59
CA THR A 166 2.18 -0.55 17.00
C THR A 166 2.40 -0.32 15.52
N GLN A 167 1.58 -0.96 14.70
CA GLN A 167 1.67 -0.85 13.25
C GLN A 167 0.83 0.32 12.74
N TYR A 168 1.46 1.18 11.95
CA TYR A 168 0.81 2.28 11.23
C TYR A 168 0.94 2.07 9.73
N ILE A 169 0.03 2.68 8.99
CA ILE A 169 0.08 2.80 7.53
C ILE A 169 -0.22 4.23 7.11
N ILE A 170 0.29 4.63 5.96
CA ILE A 170 -0.20 5.83 5.28
C ILE A 170 -1.07 5.44 4.10
N ARG A 171 -2.10 6.24 3.85
CA ARG A 171 -3.00 6.10 2.70
C ARG A 171 -3.65 7.43 2.36
N ASP A 172 -4.12 7.56 1.14
CA ASP A 172 -4.98 8.67 0.75
C ASP A 172 -6.44 8.33 1.11
N GLU A 173 -7.10 9.23 1.85
CA GLU A 173 -8.53 9.17 2.14
C GLU A 173 -9.23 10.31 1.41
N PHE A 174 -9.61 10.05 0.16
CA PHE A 174 -10.31 10.98 -0.72
C PHE A 174 -9.62 12.35 -0.82
N GLY A 175 -8.31 12.34 -1.15
CA GLY A 175 -7.49 13.52 -1.34
C GLY A 175 -6.85 14.06 -0.07
N TYR A 176 -6.82 13.28 1.01
CA TYR A 176 -6.11 13.62 2.25
C TYR A 176 -5.10 12.53 2.61
N LEU A 177 -3.86 12.92 2.83
CA LEU A 177 -2.84 12.03 3.39
C LEU A 177 -3.18 11.73 4.84
N CYS A 178 -3.44 10.47 5.12
CA CYS A 178 -3.77 9.98 6.46
C CYS A 178 -2.74 8.95 6.93
N CYS A 179 -2.44 8.97 8.23
CA CYS A 179 -1.71 7.91 8.92
C CYS A 179 -2.67 7.22 9.88
N ARG A 180 -2.77 5.89 9.78
CA ARG A 180 -3.75 5.11 10.53
C ARG A 180 -3.10 3.99 11.31
N ASN A 181 -3.56 3.78 12.52
CA ASN A 181 -3.22 2.60 13.32
C ASN A 181 -4.00 1.39 12.76
N VAL A 182 -3.28 0.37 12.31
CA VAL A 182 -3.87 -0.83 11.68
C VAL A 182 -4.84 -1.56 12.59
N ALA A 183 -4.56 -1.64 13.89
CA ALA A 183 -5.45 -2.30 14.85
C ALA A 183 -6.87 -1.67 14.94
N LYS A 184 -7.01 -0.40 14.53
CA LYS A 184 -8.30 0.30 14.49
C LYS A 184 -9.07 0.13 13.17
N LEU A 185 -8.49 -0.53 12.19
CA LEU A 185 -9.06 -0.70 10.85
C LEU A 185 -9.73 -2.06 10.66
N VAL A 186 -9.98 -2.80 11.74
CA VAL A 186 -10.69 -4.07 11.69
C VAL A 186 -12.15 -3.84 11.32
N THR A 187 -12.64 -4.60 10.36
CA THR A 187 -14.02 -4.54 9.86
C THR A 187 -14.80 -5.80 10.23
N ASN A 188 -16.11 -5.75 10.09
CA ASN A 188 -16.99 -6.92 10.25
C ASN A 188 -17.20 -7.67 8.92
N VAL A 189 -16.40 -7.37 7.89
CA VAL A 189 -16.53 -8.01 6.58
C VAL A 189 -15.96 -9.42 6.61
N ILE A 190 -16.77 -10.39 6.18
CA ILE A 190 -16.38 -11.79 6.03
C ILE A 190 -16.31 -12.11 4.54
N ILE A 191 -15.13 -12.59 4.10
CA ILE A 191 -14.91 -13.05 2.73
C ILE A 191 -14.84 -14.57 2.76
N GLY A 192 -15.75 -15.22 2.05
CA GLY A 192 -15.81 -16.68 2.03
C GLY A 192 -16.57 -17.22 0.84
N ASP A 193 -16.51 -18.56 0.67
CA ASP A 193 -17.06 -19.29 -0.48
C ASP A 193 -18.53 -19.01 -0.75
N ASN A 194 -19.34 -18.81 0.30
CA ASN A 194 -20.78 -18.58 0.18
C ASN A 194 -21.18 -17.11 0.37
N SER A 195 -20.25 -16.14 0.26
CA SER A 195 -20.53 -14.73 0.49
C SER A 195 -20.00 -13.84 -0.65
N LEU A 196 -18.89 -13.18 -0.42
CA LEU A 196 -18.32 -12.18 -1.34
C LEU A 196 -17.34 -12.79 -2.34
N LEU A 197 -16.74 -13.93 -2.04
CA LEU A 197 -15.71 -14.56 -2.87
C LEU A 197 -16.31 -15.07 -4.20
N LYS A 198 -15.62 -14.79 -5.31
CA LYS A 198 -15.90 -15.33 -6.64
C LYS A 198 -14.86 -16.35 -7.04
N SER A 199 -13.60 -16.01 -6.88
CA SER A 199 -12.44 -16.87 -7.16
C SER A 199 -11.26 -16.45 -6.30
N TYR A 200 -10.27 -17.33 -6.21
CA TYR A 200 -9.03 -17.06 -5.50
C TYR A 200 -7.81 -17.56 -6.27
N SER A 201 -6.65 -16.98 -5.99
CA SER A 201 -5.36 -17.54 -6.31
C SER A 201 -4.54 -17.63 -5.04
N PHE A 202 -4.19 -18.86 -4.65
CA PHE A 202 -3.38 -19.14 -3.48
C PHE A 202 -2.05 -19.70 -3.89
N LYS A 203 -0.96 -19.07 -3.48
CA LYS A 203 0.40 -19.50 -3.76
C LYS A 203 1.17 -19.66 -2.45
N GLU A 204 1.90 -20.77 -2.34
CA GLU A 204 2.94 -20.95 -1.34
C GLU A 204 4.27 -21.14 -2.08
N ASP A 205 5.28 -20.38 -1.70
CA ASP A 205 6.60 -20.49 -2.31
C ASP A 205 7.73 -20.15 -1.33
N ILE A 206 8.94 -20.48 -1.74
CA ILE A 206 10.18 -20.14 -1.06
C ILE A 206 11.16 -19.44 -2.01
N ASP A 207 10.68 -18.93 -3.16
CA ASP A 207 11.52 -18.29 -4.18
C ASP A 207 11.92 -16.87 -3.78
N ASN A 208 10.98 -16.12 -3.21
CA ASN A 208 11.19 -14.72 -2.86
C ASN A 208 11.09 -14.54 -1.35
N ASP A 209 11.96 -13.67 -0.81
CA ASP A 209 11.94 -13.26 0.60
C ASP A 209 11.89 -14.41 1.61
N THR A 210 12.43 -15.59 1.22
CA THR A 210 12.62 -16.73 2.12
C THR A 210 14.11 -17.00 2.29
N TYR A 211 14.58 -16.86 3.53
CA TYR A 211 15.99 -17.05 3.86
C TYR A 211 16.11 -17.87 5.13
N ASN A 212 16.80 -19.02 5.06
CA ASN A 212 17.10 -19.89 6.20
C ASN A 212 18.54 -19.72 6.71
N ALA A 213 19.27 -18.75 6.15
CA ALA A 213 20.56 -18.29 6.60
C ALA A 213 20.64 -16.76 6.41
N ILE A 214 20.90 -16.06 7.50
CA ILE A 214 21.13 -14.61 7.49
C ILE A 214 22.61 -14.41 7.79
N LYS A 215 23.32 -13.76 6.88
CA LYS A 215 24.73 -13.40 7.02
C LYS A 215 24.85 -11.89 6.95
N LEU A 216 25.04 -11.25 8.09
CA LEU A 216 25.28 -9.82 8.19
C LEU A 216 26.77 -9.55 8.32
N TYR A 217 27.25 -8.44 7.78
CA TYR A 217 28.63 -8.03 7.94
C TYR A 217 28.73 -6.52 8.16
N LYS A 218 29.76 -6.11 8.86
CA LYS A 218 30.26 -4.73 8.93
C LYS A 218 31.76 -4.73 8.64
N ASP A 219 32.23 -3.72 7.97
CA ASP A 219 33.65 -3.47 7.77
C ASP A 219 34.13 -2.61 8.94
N ASN A 220 35.18 -3.01 9.60
CA ASN A 220 35.80 -2.27 10.69
C ASN A 220 36.96 -1.46 10.11
N GLU A 221 36.80 -0.15 10.00
CA GLU A 221 37.78 0.76 9.40
C GLU A 221 39.08 0.81 10.19
N ASP A 222 39.03 0.68 11.52
CA ASP A 222 40.19 0.75 12.39
C ASP A 222 41.12 -0.46 12.19
N THR A 223 40.57 -1.64 11.95
CA THR A 223 41.32 -2.90 11.83
C THR A 223 41.46 -3.39 10.38
N GLY A 224 40.74 -2.80 9.44
CA GLY A 224 40.66 -3.24 8.05
C GLY A 224 40.03 -4.63 7.87
N LYS A 225 39.33 -5.16 8.89
CA LYS A 225 38.73 -6.50 8.88
C LYS A 225 37.24 -6.43 8.76
N ARG A 226 36.67 -7.43 8.05
CA ARG A 226 35.23 -7.66 7.98
C ARG A 226 34.76 -8.56 9.11
N GLU A 227 33.88 -8.04 9.94
CA GLU A 227 33.20 -8.80 10.98
C GLU A 227 31.91 -9.41 10.39
N VAL A 228 31.63 -10.67 10.73
CA VAL A 228 30.51 -11.41 10.15
C VAL A 228 29.65 -12.05 11.25
N TYR A 229 28.35 -11.87 11.14
CA TYR A 229 27.36 -12.40 12.06
C TYR A 229 26.40 -13.30 11.29
N ILE A 230 26.20 -14.53 11.78
CA ILE A 230 25.41 -15.55 11.08
C ILE A 230 24.33 -16.11 12.01
N ALA A 231 23.08 -16.08 11.52
CA ALA A 231 21.97 -16.83 12.08
C ALA A 231 21.45 -17.81 11.02
N LYS A 232 21.17 -19.07 11.39
CA LYS A 232 20.73 -20.11 10.45
C LYS A 232 19.78 -21.12 11.10
N ASP A 233 18.88 -21.65 10.31
CA ASP A 233 18.03 -22.80 10.66
C ASP A 233 18.47 -24.05 9.87
N SER A 234 19.17 -24.96 10.57
CA SER A 234 19.68 -26.17 9.97
C SER A 234 18.58 -27.15 9.53
N ASN A 235 17.38 -27.11 10.12
CA ASN A 235 16.27 -27.96 9.75
C ASN A 235 15.69 -27.53 8.40
N ASN A 236 15.45 -26.23 8.23
CA ASN A 236 14.97 -25.70 6.96
C ASN A 236 16.05 -25.75 5.87
N GLN A 237 17.35 -25.63 6.23
CA GLN A 237 18.43 -25.87 5.26
C GLN A 237 18.44 -27.31 4.72
N LYS A 238 18.14 -28.32 5.55
CA LYS A 238 18.00 -29.71 5.10
C LYS A 238 16.79 -29.93 4.17
N ARG A 239 15.73 -29.16 4.35
CA ARG A 239 14.47 -29.28 3.57
C ARG A 239 14.51 -28.52 2.24
N TRP A 240 15.09 -27.34 2.22
CA TRP A 240 15.01 -26.38 1.11
C TRP A 240 16.35 -26.06 0.46
N GLY A 241 17.46 -26.60 0.98
CA GLY A 241 18.81 -26.12 0.66
C GLY A 241 19.14 -24.82 1.40
N VAL A 242 20.29 -24.24 1.10
CA VAL A 242 20.72 -22.98 1.74
C VAL A 242 20.17 -21.80 0.95
N LEU A 243 19.23 -21.09 1.54
CA LEU A 243 18.69 -19.81 1.06
C LEU A 243 19.28 -18.72 1.93
N GLN A 244 20.29 -17.98 1.42
CA GLN A 244 21.07 -17.03 2.21
C GLN A 244 20.75 -15.59 1.83
N MET A 245 20.44 -14.77 2.84
CA MET A 245 20.52 -13.32 2.77
C MET A 245 21.91 -12.85 3.19
N TYR A 246 22.53 -11.98 2.40
CA TYR A 246 23.83 -11.36 2.70
C TYR A 246 23.70 -9.84 2.63
N GLN A 247 23.91 -9.16 3.76
CA GLN A 247 23.67 -7.72 3.88
C GLN A 247 24.71 -7.05 4.77
N SER A 248 25.09 -5.80 4.43
CA SER A 248 25.92 -4.95 5.27
C SER A 248 25.11 -4.40 6.45
N LEU A 249 25.78 -4.18 7.57
CA LEU A 249 25.33 -3.41 8.71
C LEU A 249 26.02 -2.06 8.73
N ASP A 250 25.39 -1.09 9.37
CA ASP A 250 26.01 0.16 9.77
C ASP A 250 27.11 -0.13 10.81
N GLU A 251 28.20 0.62 10.77
CA GLU A 251 29.38 0.45 11.64
C GLU A 251 29.04 0.62 13.12
N ASN A 252 28.03 1.42 13.43
CA ASN A 252 27.59 1.71 14.80
C ASN A 252 26.94 0.52 15.53
N TYR A 253 26.66 -0.59 14.82
CA TYR A 253 26.11 -1.77 15.46
C TYR A 253 27.14 -2.44 16.36
N THR A 254 26.79 -2.63 17.64
CA THR A 254 27.58 -3.52 18.52
C THR A 254 27.42 -4.98 18.08
N ASP A 255 28.34 -5.84 18.49
CA ASP A 255 28.26 -7.27 18.17
C ASP A 255 26.98 -7.93 18.67
N ALA A 256 26.52 -7.53 19.86
CA ALA A 256 25.27 -8.03 20.44
C ALA A 256 24.06 -7.63 19.58
N GLN A 257 23.98 -6.37 19.19
CA GLN A 257 22.92 -5.86 18.32
C GLN A 257 22.94 -6.51 16.93
N ALA A 258 24.13 -6.75 16.36
CA ALA A 258 24.27 -7.41 15.07
C ALA A 258 23.79 -8.87 15.11
N ARG A 259 24.12 -9.62 16.18
CA ARG A 259 23.63 -11.01 16.39
C ARG A 259 22.12 -11.04 16.60
N GLU A 260 21.60 -10.14 17.42
CA GLU A 260 20.17 -10.04 17.66
C GLU A 260 19.42 -9.73 16.36
N LYS A 261 19.90 -8.76 15.58
CA LYS A 261 19.31 -8.42 14.26
C LYS A 261 19.31 -9.61 13.30
N ALA A 262 20.42 -10.36 13.23
CA ALA A 262 20.48 -11.56 12.41
C ALA A 262 19.43 -12.60 12.83
N SER A 263 19.23 -12.78 14.14
CA SER A 263 18.23 -13.70 14.70
C SER A 263 16.79 -13.24 14.41
N GLN A 264 16.51 -11.95 14.56
CA GLN A 264 15.21 -11.36 14.23
C GLN A 264 14.90 -11.50 12.74
N MET A 265 15.88 -11.21 11.87
CA MET A 265 15.71 -11.38 10.42
C MET A 265 15.48 -12.85 10.06
N LEU A 266 16.19 -13.78 10.70
CA LEU A 266 15.95 -15.20 10.49
C LEU A 266 14.50 -15.58 10.87
N SER A 267 14.02 -15.14 12.03
CA SER A 267 12.62 -15.39 12.44
C SER A 267 11.60 -14.82 11.44
N LEU A 268 11.89 -13.65 10.86
CA LEU A 268 11.00 -12.98 9.91
C LEU A 268 10.95 -13.71 8.56
N TYR A 269 12.09 -14.11 8.02
CA TYR A 269 12.22 -14.59 6.64
C TYR A 269 12.28 -16.12 6.51
N ASN A 270 12.52 -16.86 7.59
CA ASN A 270 12.66 -18.33 7.55
C ASN A 270 11.30 -19.02 7.56
N ARG A 271 10.48 -18.74 6.55
CA ARG A 271 9.13 -19.27 6.42
C ARG A 271 8.72 -19.42 4.95
N VAL A 272 7.77 -20.29 4.68
CA VAL A 272 7.09 -20.34 3.38
C VAL A 272 6.28 -19.06 3.22
N GLN A 273 6.50 -18.35 2.14
CA GLN A 273 5.70 -17.19 1.78
C GLN A 273 4.32 -17.65 1.29
N ARG A 274 3.29 -16.93 1.71
CA ARG A 274 1.91 -17.22 1.35
C ARG A 274 1.29 -15.98 0.75
N THR A 275 0.89 -16.09 -0.50
CA THR A 275 0.16 -15.02 -1.20
C THR A 275 -1.24 -15.49 -1.49
N LEU A 276 -2.22 -14.73 -1.08
CA LEU A 276 -3.62 -14.97 -1.40
C LEU A 276 -4.20 -13.74 -2.10
N THR A 277 -4.64 -13.96 -3.32
CA THR A 277 -5.40 -12.99 -4.09
C THR A 277 -6.84 -13.45 -4.19
N LEU A 278 -7.78 -12.56 -3.92
CA LEU A 278 -9.21 -12.84 -3.87
C LEU A 278 -9.94 -11.96 -4.89
N GLU A 279 -10.69 -12.58 -5.79
CA GLU A 279 -11.67 -11.86 -6.61
C GLU A 279 -13.02 -11.89 -5.92
N CYS A 280 -13.59 -10.71 -5.67
CA CYS A 280 -14.77 -10.55 -4.83
C CYS A 280 -15.84 -9.69 -5.49
N LYS A 281 -17.08 -9.84 -5.01
CA LYS A 281 -18.11 -8.81 -5.20
C LYS A 281 -17.66 -7.53 -4.49
N GLY A 282 -17.90 -6.36 -5.08
CA GLY A 282 -17.47 -5.08 -4.54
C GLY A 282 -18.07 -4.75 -3.17
N VAL A 283 -17.26 -4.21 -2.26
CA VAL A 283 -17.66 -3.65 -0.96
C VAL A 283 -17.04 -2.27 -0.84
N LEU A 284 -17.86 -1.24 -0.72
CA LEU A 284 -17.41 0.16 -0.82
C LEU A 284 -16.67 0.66 0.44
N ASP A 285 -16.89 0.03 1.60
CA ASP A 285 -16.27 0.43 2.86
C ASP A 285 -14.84 -0.14 3.06
N LEU A 286 -14.35 -0.99 2.16
CA LEU A 286 -13.01 -1.55 2.26
C LEU A 286 -11.97 -0.62 1.63
N GLU A 287 -10.85 -0.45 2.34
CA GLU A 287 -9.68 0.29 1.90
C GLU A 287 -8.41 -0.50 2.29
N PRO A 288 -7.23 -0.21 1.69
CA PRO A 288 -5.98 -0.82 2.13
C PRO A 288 -5.75 -0.63 3.63
N GLY A 289 -5.26 -1.66 4.30
CA GLY A 289 -5.12 -1.68 5.76
C GLY A 289 -6.37 -2.17 6.50
N SER A 290 -7.49 -2.40 5.83
CA SER A 290 -8.67 -2.98 6.47
C SER A 290 -8.41 -4.43 6.89
N GLY A 291 -8.71 -4.76 8.15
CA GLY A 291 -8.76 -6.13 8.64
C GLY A 291 -10.09 -6.79 8.25
N VAL A 292 -10.04 -7.96 7.66
CA VAL A 292 -11.21 -8.76 7.26
C VAL A 292 -11.11 -10.18 7.82
N ARG A 293 -12.25 -10.86 7.96
CA ARG A 293 -12.30 -12.27 8.30
C ARG A 293 -12.39 -13.12 7.03
N LEU A 294 -11.50 -14.09 6.90
CA LEU A 294 -11.60 -15.11 5.85
C LEU A 294 -12.36 -16.33 6.36
N ASN A 295 -13.21 -16.92 5.51
CA ASN A 295 -13.85 -18.20 5.74
C ASN A 295 -13.91 -18.96 4.40
N ILE A 296 -12.76 -19.54 4.00
CA ILE A 296 -12.57 -20.18 2.71
C ILE A 296 -12.21 -21.66 2.95
N THR A 297 -13.02 -22.54 2.43
CA THR A 297 -12.87 -24.00 2.54
C THR A 297 -12.61 -24.67 1.20
N SER A 298 -12.77 -23.94 0.11
CA SER A 298 -12.60 -24.41 -1.27
C SER A 298 -11.14 -24.59 -1.69
N ILE A 299 -10.16 -24.16 -0.87
CA ILE A 299 -8.73 -24.37 -1.17
C ILE A 299 -8.38 -25.83 -0.87
N PRO A 300 -7.89 -26.62 -1.86
CA PRO A 300 -7.56 -28.02 -1.65
C PRO A 300 -6.60 -28.25 -0.48
N GLY A 301 -7.00 -29.07 0.48
CA GLY A 301 -6.19 -29.41 1.66
C GLY A 301 -6.02 -28.31 2.68
N LYS A 302 -6.76 -27.20 2.58
CA LYS A 302 -6.67 -26.05 3.49
C LYS A 302 -8.04 -25.50 3.85
N VAL A 303 -8.16 -25.04 5.10
CA VAL A 303 -9.29 -24.25 5.59
C VAL A 303 -8.73 -22.93 6.12
N LEU A 304 -9.14 -21.82 5.51
CA LEU A 304 -8.78 -20.48 5.98
C LEU A 304 -9.95 -19.92 6.79
N ASN A 305 -9.86 -19.98 8.10
CA ASN A 305 -10.81 -19.36 9.03
C ASN A 305 -10.06 -18.45 9.99
N GLN A 306 -9.58 -17.32 9.46
CA GLN A 306 -8.70 -16.41 10.21
C GLN A 306 -8.86 -14.98 9.75
N ASN A 307 -8.31 -14.04 10.50
CA ASN A 307 -8.21 -12.65 10.11
C ASN A 307 -7.09 -12.47 9.07
N ALA A 308 -7.29 -11.51 8.18
CA ALA A 308 -6.31 -11.10 7.20
C ALA A 308 -6.33 -9.57 7.02
N LEU A 309 -5.18 -9.01 6.70
CA LEU A 309 -5.03 -7.60 6.37
C LEU A 309 -5.07 -7.43 4.85
N ILE A 310 -5.86 -6.50 4.38
CA ILE A 310 -5.87 -6.13 2.96
C ILE A 310 -4.64 -5.29 2.68
N THR A 311 -3.75 -5.79 1.82
CA THR A 311 -2.53 -5.10 1.41
C THR A 311 -2.68 -4.34 0.10
N LYS A 312 -3.63 -4.75 -0.74
CA LYS A 312 -3.94 -4.05 -1.99
C LYS A 312 -5.40 -4.26 -2.37
N ILE A 313 -6.03 -3.21 -2.88
CA ILE A 313 -7.36 -3.26 -3.48
C ILE A 313 -7.28 -2.77 -4.92
N GLU A 314 -7.81 -3.57 -5.83
CA GLU A 314 -8.09 -3.16 -7.20
C GLU A 314 -9.61 -3.24 -7.39
N ASP A 315 -10.24 -2.09 -7.65
CA ASP A 315 -11.67 -2.01 -7.91
C ASP A 315 -11.93 -1.77 -9.39
N THR A 316 -12.94 -2.44 -9.93
CA THR A 316 -13.46 -2.19 -11.28
C THR A 316 -14.94 -1.83 -11.20
N TYR A 317 -15.30 -0.71 -11.82
CA TYR A 317 -16.67 -0.23 -11.97
C TYR A 317 -17.01 -0.17 -13.45
N GLN A 318 -17.92 -1.03 -13.88
CA GLN A 318 -18.35 -1.12 -15.27
C GLN A 318 -19.78 -1.67 -15.37
N ASN A 319 -20.59 -1.09 -16.25
CA ASN A 319 -21.96 -1.55 -16.51
C ASN A 319 -22.84 -1.68 -15.25
N GLY A 320 -22.72 -0.75 -14.29
CA GLY A 320 -23.47 -0.78 -13.04
C GLY A 320 -22.97 -1.82 -12.02
N ILE A 321 -21.86 -2.50 -12.30
CA ILE A 321 -21.30 -3.57 -11.46
C ILE A 321 -19.97 -3.12 -10.88
N HIS A 322 -19.82 -3.30 -9.56
CA HIS A 322 -18.58 -3.16 -8.83
C HIS A 322 -18.00 -4.53 -8.46
N THR A 323 -16.76 -4.77 -8.84
CA THR A 323 -15.96 -5.94 -8.46
C THR A 323 -14.64 -5.51 -7.86
N MET A 324 -14.10 -6.35 -6.99
CA MET A 324 -12.80 -6.13 -6.32
C MET A 324 -11.86 -7.28 -6.54
N LYS A 325 -10.58 -6.96 -6.64
CA LYS A 325 -9.48 -7.91 -6.46
C LYS A 325 -8.66 -7.46 -5.27
N LEU A 326 -8.48 -8.35 -4.30
CA LEU A 326 -7.81 -8.07 -3.04
C LEU A 326 -6.55 -8.90 -2.94
N GLU A 327 -5.44 -8.28 -2.57
CA GLU A 327 -4.29 -8.99 -2.04
C GLU A 327 -4.34 -8.92 -0.51
N VAL A 328 -4.12 -10.04 0.15
CA VAL A 328 -4.22 -10.10 1.61
C VAL A 328 -2.98 -10.76 2.22
N MET A 329 -2.63 -10.29 3.41
CA MET A 329 -1.54 -10.82 4.24
C MET A 329 -2.12 -11.51 5.46
N PHE A 330 -1.57 -12.69 5.77
CA PHE A 330 -1.82 -13.43 7.01
C PHE A 330 -0.86 -12.96 8.10
N GLU A 331 -1.19 -13.28 9.36
CA GLU A 331 -0.26 -13.07 10.49
C GLU A 331 0.15 -11.59 10.69
N TRP A 332 -0.76 -10.65 10.41
CA TRP A 332 -0.55 -9.27 10.82
C TRP A 332 -0.80 -9.16 12.33
N LEU A 333 0.07 -8.42 12.99
CA LEU A 333 0.01 -8.21 14.44
C LEU A 333 -1.32 -7.54 14.83
N VAL A 334 -2.03 -8.22 15.70
CA VAL A 334 -3.19 -7.67 16.39
C VAL A 334 -2.76 -7.17 17.77
#